data_14c2025557bf7548462c64af9ba6a163
#
_entry.id   14c2025557bf7548462c64af9ba6a163
#
_cell.length_a   1.000
_cell.length_b   1.000
_cell.length_c   1.000
_cell.angle_alpha   90.00
_cell.angle_beta   90.00
_cell.angle_gamma   90.00
#
_symmetry.space_group_name_H-M   'P 1'
#
loop_
_entity.id
_entity.type
_entity.pdbx_description
1 polymer ?
#
loop_
_entity_poly.entity_id
_entity_poly.type
_entity_poly.pdbx_seq_one_letter_code
_entity_poly.pdbx_strand_id
1 'polypeptide(L)'
;WEWEDGMKGASRDITADASGVYRLFYTNTQGVKSVQMFCISVYGEGIRATLTPWIEYDGVRMNQTSEFSAVNGRDVTLGADYANWNYVASTRWYDSQGKLLGSGGSYTFRQGNSDQTFKVVLTNESGVEISREFMIKNSVVIPTLAVDGEEQETLRAIVTQGHDVVMKGKITSVRYRNGVYTWSSGEHTESISFENVQSSIYRHLDWIDTSSSIKTYEANFDFEVKVYQEGRTLDDGYYRMKDRATGKYLNSRTMKFETLEGEGDSTAFIWHYTWLDDMERYKIQNHNDSAYLNNEGALTDRVYSKARSSFYLYTLVGGEELECFVRTPERYGSYYWETDGETLVCDQADKMPSDFPFVLEKVTGNGGETSISEAVACDAAFTVDVTHSGITVTSGSAVGMTVYTMAGSPVMRTRLGTGTHTIHTAPLAPGIYIVRVTDGKTVRSVKFVR
;
A
#
# COMPACT_ATOMS: atom_id res chain seq x y z
N TRP A 1 23.31 -34.99 -26.59
CA TRP A 1 22.79 -34.22 -25.44
C TRP A 1 23.96 -33.52 -24.76
N GLU A 2 23.83 -32.25 -24.53
CA GLU A 2 24.87 -31.42 -23.90
C GLU A 2 24.18 -30.38 -23.01
N TRP A 3 24.60 -30.29 -21.77
CA TRP A 3 24.16 -29.25 -20.83
C TRP A 3 24.90 -27.92 -21.11
N GLU A 4 24.33 -26.80 -20.66
CA GLU A 4 24.91 -25.48 -20.94
C GLU A 4 26.34 -25.28 -20.40
N ASP A 5 26.74 -26.06 -19.40
CA ASP A 5 28.10 -26.08 -18.85
C ASP A 5 29.06 -27.05 -19.58
N GLY A 6 28.61 -27.63 -20.73
CA GLY A 6 29.38 -28.55 -21.54
C GLY A 6 29.36 -30.02 -21.11
N MET A 7 28.67 -30.37 -20.03
CA MET A 7 28.51 -31.76 -19.61
C MET A 7 27.67 -32.52 -20.64
N LYS A 8 28.11 -33.73 -21.02
CA LYS A 8 27.40 -34.59 -21.98
C LYS A 8 26.55 -35.60 -21.26
N GLY A 9 25.37 -35.87 -21.79
CA GLY A 9 24.43 -36.87 -21.27
C GLY A 9 22.98 -36.40 -21.29
N ALA A 10 22.04 -37.34 -21.32
CA ALA A 10 20.60 -37.06 -21.29
C ALA A 10 20.07 -36.82 -19.89
N SER A 11 20.84 -37.13 -18.86
CA SER A 11 20.50 -36.87 -17.45
C SER A 11 21.68 -36.29 -16.69
N ARG A 12 21.38 -35.59 -15.62
CA ARG A 12 22.33 -34.95 -14.71
C ARG A 12 21.78 -34.94 -13.30
N ASP A 13 22.61 -35.35 -12.35
CA ASP A 13 22.33 -35.16 -10.94
C ASP A 13 22.86 -33.77 -10.49
N ILE A 14 22.05 -33.05 -9.76
CA ILE A 14 22.40 -31.74 -9.19
C ILE A 14 22.04 -31.71 -7.70
N THR A 15 22.86 -31.04 -6.92
CA THR A 15 22.48 -30.65 -5.56
C THR A 15 21.87 -29.24 -5.64
N ALA A 16 20.58 -29.14 -5.35
CA ALA A 16 19.87 -27.87 -5.41
C ALA A 16 20.08 -27.09 -4.12
N ASP A 17 21.15 -26.31 -4.04
CA ASP A 17 21.48 -25.39 -2.95
C ASP A 17 21.05 -23.95 -3.24
N ALA A 18 20.76 -23.64 -4.50
CA ALA A 18 20.25 -22.35 -4.97
C ALA A 18 19.24 -22.54 -6.12
N SER A 19 18.33 -21.60 -6.27
CA SER A 19 17.45 -21.54 -7.44
C SER A 19 18.24 -21.29 -8.71
N GLY A 20 17.88 -21.98 -9.81
CA GLY A 20 18.63 -21.88 -11.05
C GLY A 20 17.85 -22.37 -12.27
N VAL A 21 18.35 -22.00 -13.44
CA VAL A 21 17.87 -22.51 -14.74
C VAL A 21 18.96 -23.37 -15.34
N TYR A 22 18.60 -24.57 -15.75
CA TYR A 22 19.49 -25.54 -16.38
C TYR A 22 19.00 -25.79 -17.80
N ARG A 23 19.88 -25.68 -18.79
CA ARG A 23 19.54 -25.88 -20.21
C ARG A 23 20.21 -27.14 -20.72
N LEU A 24 19.41 -28.01 -21.35
CA LEU A 24 19.84 -29.21 -22.03
C LEU A 24 19.65 -29.02 -23.55
N PHE A 25 20.70 -29.09 -24.30
CA PHE A 25 20.70 -29.02 -25.76
C PHE A 25 20.72 -30.42 -26.37
N TYR A 26 19.85 -30.64 -27.29
CA TYR A 26 19.88 -31.82 -28.16
C TYR A 26 20.19 -31.38 -29.59
N THR A 27 21.20 -32.03 -30.18
CA THR A 27 21.52 -31.84 -31.60
C THR A 27 21.24 -33.17 -32.29
N ASN A 28 20.35 -33.20 -33.27
CA ASN A 28 20.06 -34.39 -34.05
C ASN A 28 21.19 -34.68 -35.08
N THR A 29 21.09 -35.79 -35.79
CA THR A 29 22.08 -36.21 -36.78
C THR A 29 22.17 -35.27 -37.99
N GLN A 30 21.19 -34.39 -38.18
CA GLN A 30 21.14 -33.36 -39.22
C GLN A 30 21.67 -31.99 -38.75
N GLY A 31 22.18 -31.90 -37.53
CA GLY A 31 22.70 -30.67 -36.96
C GLY A 31 21.62 -29.71 -36.40
N VAL A 32 20.36 -30.09 -36.41
CA VAL A 32 19.27 -29.26 -35.83
C VAL A 32 19.35 -29.32 -34.31
N LYS A 33 19.40 -28.15 -33.66
CA LYS A 33 19.45 -27.99 -32.21
C LYS A 33 18.08 -27.69 -31.65
N SER A 34 17.73 -28.34 -30.54
CA SER A 34 16.63 -27.99 -29.67
C SER A 34 17.11 -27.82 -28.22
N VAL A 35 16.40 -27.04 -27.43
CA VAL A 35 16.73 -26.79 -26.01
C VAL A 35 15.55 -27.13 -25.14
N GLN A 36 15.85 -27.82 -24.03
CA GLN A 36 14.91 -28.02 -22.93
C GLN A 36 15.43 -27.25 -21.72
N MET A 37 14.58 -26.41 -21.13
CA MET A 37 14.86 -25.71 -19.88
C MET A 37 14.26 -26.43 -18.68
N PHE A 38 15.02 -26.47 -17.60
CA PHE A 38 14.61 -26.95 -16.29
C PHE A 38 14.80 -25.82 -15.29
N CYS A 39 13.72 -25.36 -14.70
CA CYS A 39 13.75 -24.31 -13.68
C CYS A 39 13.62 -24.96 -12.29
N ILE A 40 14.63 -24.78 -11.46
CA ILE A 40 14.66 -25.30 -10.10
C ILE A 40 14.56 -24.12 -9.15
N SER A 41 13.53 -24.13 -8.29
CA SER A 41 13.35 -23.15 -7.23
C SER A 41 13.67 -23.80 -5.89
N VAL A 42 14.67 -23.26 -5.21
CA VAL A 42 15.07 -23.68 -3.87
C VAL A 42 14.52 -22.70 -2.85
N TYR A 43 13.76 -23.19 -1.91
CA TYR A 43 13.18 -22.39 -0.83
C TYR A 43 13.73 -22.86 0.51
N GLY A 44 13.83 -21.95 1.49
CA GLY A 44 14.13 -22.31 2.87
C GLY A 44 13.07 -23.26 3.46
N GLU A 45 13.43 -23.98 4.51
CA GLU A 45 12.53 -24.91 5.18
C GLU A 45 11.23 -24.22 5.61
N GLY A 46 10.09 -24.76 5.23
CA GLY A 46 8.75 -24.18 5.50
C GLY A 46 8.30 -23.09 4.51
N ILE A 47 9.15 -22.63 3.60
CA ILE A 47 8.78 -21.65 2.58
C ILE A 47 8.10 -22.34 1.41
N ARG A 48 6.88 -21.91 1.08
CA ARG A 48 6.09 -22.42 -0.05
C ARG A 48 5.77 -21.29 -1.02
N ALA A 49 5.62 -21.65 -2.29
CA ALA A 49 5.07 -20.75 -3.29
C ALA A 49 3.67 -20.27 -2.85
N THR A 50 3.44 -18.98 -2.91
CA THR A 50 2.15 -18.38 -2.55
C THR A 50 1.62 -17.55 -3.71
N LEU A 51 0.30 -17.57 -3.85
CA LEU A 51 -0.45 -16.76 -4.79
C LEU A 51 -1.52 -16.00 -4.00
N THR A 52 -1.27 -14.71 -3.78
CA THR A 52 -2.12 -13.84 -2.96
C THR A 52 -3.10 -13.09 -3.85
N PRO A 53 -4.41 -13.39 -3.77
CA PRO A 53 -5.40 -12.73 -4.59
C PRO A 53 -5.64 -11.29 -4.15
N TRP A 54 -6.01 -10.44 -5.10
CA TRP A 54 -6.58 -9.13 -4.82
C TRP A 54 -7.67 -8.79 -5.84
N ILE A 55 -8.57 -7.91 -5.43
CA ILE A 55 -9.67 -7.41 -6.26
C ILE A 55 -9.63 -5.89 -6.20
N GLU A 56 -9.77 -5.22 -7.36
CA GLU A 56 -9.98 -3.78 -7.43
C GLU A 56 -11.38 -3.48 -7.95
N TYR A 57 -12.10 -2.62 -7.25
CA TYR A 57 -13.44 -2.20 -7.55
C TYR A 57 -13.62 -0.73 -7.19
N ASP A 58 -14.15 0.06 -8.13
CA ASP A 58 -14.31 1.51 -7.98
C ASP A 58 -13.04 2.23 -7.44
N GLY A 59 -11.86 1.83 -7.97
CA GLY A 59 -10.56 2.40 -7.61
C GLY A 59 -10.00 1.95 -6.26
N VAL A 60 -10.68 1.04 -5.56
CA VAL A 60 -10.20 0.47 -4.28
C VAL A 60 -9.64 -0.92 -4.51
N ARG A 61 -8.37 -1.13 -4.17
CA ARG A 61 -7.74 -2.45 -4.19
C ARG A 61 -7.88 -3.13 -2.82
N MET A 62 -8.53 -4.28 -2.81
CA MET A 62 -8.71 -5.15 -1.65
C MET A 62 -7.73 -6.31 -1.75
N ASN A 63 -6.76 -6.36 -0.84
CA ASN A 63 -5.74 -7.40 -0.81
C ASN A 63 -6.23 -8.64 -0.06
N GLN A 64 -5.67 -9.82 -0.40
CA GLN A 64 -5.98 -11.13 0.19
C GLN A 64 -7.45 -11.54 0.03
N THR A 65 -8.12 -10.95 -0.98
CA THR A 65 -9.55 -11.16 -1.25
C THR A 65 -9.72 -11.89 -2.57
N SER A 66 -10.49 -12.98 -2.58
CA SER A 66 -10.87 -13.74 -3.78
C SER A 66 -12.39 -13.91 -3.95
N GLU A 67 -13.18 -13.37 -3.02
CA GLU A 67 -14.64 -13.29 -3.11
C GLU A 67 -15.09 -11.85 -2.92
N PHE A 68 -16.01 -11.39 -3.76
CA PHE A 68 -16.50 -10.02 -3.70
C PHE A 68 -17.90 -9.92 -4.34
N SER A 69 -18.70 -8.93 -3.90
CA SER A 69 -20.00 -8.63 -4.48
C SER A 69 -19.92 -7.33 -5.30
N ALA A 70 -20.04 -7.44 -6.62
CA ALA A 70 -19.98 -6.30 -7.53
C ALA A 70 -21.35 -6.00 -8.15
N VAL A 71 -21.64 -4.73 -8.38
CA VAL A 71 -22.88 -4.27 -9.02
C VAL A 71 -22.81 -4.53 -10.52
N ASN A 72 -23.94 -4.98 -11.09
CA ASN A 72 -24.08 -5.15 -12.53
C ASN A 72 -23.71 -3.86 -13.29
N GLY A 73 -22.95 -4.00 -14.36
CA GLY A 73 -22.51 -2.89 -15.22
C GLY A 73 -21.28 -2.13 -14.70
N ARG A 74 -20.68 -2.52 -13.56
CA ARG A 74 -19.41 -1.99 -13.07
C ARG A 74 -18.23 -2.86 -13.49
N ASP A 75 -17.10 -2.24 -13.66
CA ASP A 75 -15.86 -2.95 -13.98
C ASP A 75 -15.19 -3.46 -12.69
N VAL A 76 -14.67 -4.68 -12.77
CA VAL A 76 -13.95 -5.35 -11.68
C VAL A 76 -12.61 -5.82 -12.22
N THR A 77 -11.53 -5.50 -11.53
CA THR A 77 -10.19 -5.99 -11.85
C THR A 77 -9.77 -7.03 -10.83
N LEU A 78 -9.40 -8.21 -11.30
CA LEU A 78 -8.86 -9.32 -10.52
C LEU A 78 -7.35 -9.37 -10.70
N GLY A 79 -6.61 -9.68 -9.66
CA GLY A 79 -5.19 -9.88 -9.75
C GLY A 79 -4.65 -10.82 -8.67
N ALA A 80 -3.42 -11.26 -8.85
CA ALA A 80 -2.77 -12.11 -7.88
C ALA A 80 -1.27 -11.80 -7.83
N ASP A 81 -0.82 -11.39 -6.66
CA ASP A 81 0.60 -11.23 -6.37
C ASP A 81 1.18 -12.60 -5.99
N TYR A 82 2.41 -12.85 -6.35
CA TYR A 82 3.06 -14.12 -6.04
C TYR A 82 4.37 -13.91 -5.28
N ALA A 83 4.67 -14.84 -4.39
CA ALA A 83 5.95 -14.89 -3.70
C ALA A 83 6.49 -16.32 -3.71
N ASN A 84 7.82 -16.44 -3.60
CA ASN A 84 8.52 -17.74 -3.62
C ASN A 84 8.21 -18.56 -4.89
N TRP A 85 8.02 -17.87 -6.03
CA TRP A 85 7.75 -18.47 -7.33
C TRP A 85 8.66 -17.86 -8.38
N ASN A 86 9.67 -18.60 -8.80
CA ASN A 86 10.69 -18.12 -9.73
C ASN A 86 10.40 -18.57 -11.16
N TYR A 87 10.96 -17.85 -12.13
CA TYR A 87 10.90 -18.21 -13.54
C TYR A 87 9.48 -18.33 -14.09
N VAL A 88 8.65 -17.32 -13.81
CA VAL A 88 7.27 -17.25 -14.33
C VAL A 88 7.31 -17.14 -15.86
N ALA A 89 6.80 -18.15 -16.56
CA ALA A 89 6.68 -18.18 -18.01
C ALA A 89 5.38 -17.55 -18.49
N SER A 90 4.29 -17.75 -17.77
CA SER A 90 2.99 -17.18 -18.11
C SER A 90 2.06 -17.03 -16.93
N THR A 91 1.20 -16.02 -17.02
CA THR A 91 0.02 -15.85 -16.17
C THR A 91 -1.21 -15.82 -17.07
N ARG A 92 -2.18 -16.69 -16.83
CA ARG A 92 -3.37 -16.85 -17.67
C ARG A 92 -4.63 -16.86 -16.83
N TRP A 93 -5.70 -16.27 -17.38
CA TRP A 93 -7.02 -16.16 -16.77
C TRP A 93 -8.03 -17.01 -17.50
N TYR A 94 -8.87 -17.72 -16.76
CA TYR A 94 -9.88 -18.63 -17.30
C TYR A 94 -11.23 -18.36 -16.64
N ASP A 95 -12.32 -18.63 -17.37
CA ASP A 95 -13.67 -18.70 -16.81
C ASP A 95 -13.94 -20.03 -16.10
N SER A 96 -15.14 -20.16 -15.53
CA SER A 96 -15.59 -21.39 -14.83
C SER A 96 -15.65 -22.63 -15.73
N GLN A 97 -15.64 -22.46 -17.06
CA GLN A 97 -15.66 -23.55 -18.05
C GLN A 97 -14.25 -23.90 -18.56
N GLY A 98 -13.23 -23.23 -18.07
CA GLY A 98 -11.84 -23.42 -18.49
C GLY A 98 -11.47 -22.72 -19.80
N LYS A 99 -12.32 -21.82 -20.31
CA LYS A 99 -12.01 -21.01 -21.49
C LYS A 99 -11.02 -19.93 -21.11
N LEU A 100 -9.96 -19.77 -21.91
CA LEU A 100 -8.99 -18.70 -21.75
C LEU A 100 -9.64 -17.34 -22.01
N LEU A 101 -9.50 -16.42 -21.05
CA LEU A 101 -10.03 -15.05 -21.10
C LEU A 101 -8.95 -14.02 -21.43
N GLY A 102 -7.71 -14.25 -20.96
CA GLY A 102 -6.60 -13.35 -21.16
C GLY A 102 -5.31 -13.81 -20.48
N SER A 103 -4.27 -12.98 -20.60
CA SER A 103 -2.96 -13.20 -19.96
C SER A 103 -2.49 -11.89 -19.33
N GLY A 104 -1.61 -11.99 -18.33
CA GLY A 104 -1.05 -10.86 -17.59
C GLY A 104 -1.36 -10.93 -16.10
N GLY A 105 -0.76 -10.02 -15.32
CA GLY A 105 -0.87 -10.00 -13.85
C GLY A 105 -2.26 -9.69 -13.32
N SER A 106 -3.13 -9.12 -14.15
CA SER A 106 -4.51 -8.81 -13.80
C SER A 106 -5.46 -9.07 -14.97
N TYR A 107 -6.76 -9.15 -14.66
CA TYR A 107 -7.83 -9.31 -15.62
C TYR A 107 -9.03 -8.44 -15.23
N THR A 108 -9.42 -7.52 -16.11
CA THR A 108 -10.58 -6.64 -15.91
C THR A 108 -11.76 -7.14 -16.73
N PHE A 109 -12.93 -7.17 -16.11
CA PHE A 109 -14.17 -7.53 -16.77
C PHE A 109 -15.32 -6.64 -16.26
N ARG A 110 -16.39 -6.56 -17.03
CA ARG A 110 -17.61 -5.87 -16.64
C ARG A 110 -18.59 -6.85 -15.99
N GLN A 111 -18.99 -6.57 -14.73
CA GLN A 111 -19.92 -7.44 -14.01
C GLN A 111 -21.26 -7.53 -14.72
N GLY A 112 -21.75 -8.76 -14.89
CA GLY A 112 -23.07 -9.09 -15.44
C GLY A 112 -24.14 -9.26 -14.36
N ASN A 113 -25.31 -9.79 -14.77
CA ASN A 113 -26.46 -10.04 -13.90
C ASN A 113 -26.36 -11.31 -13.04
N SER A 114 -25.27 -12.05 -13.12
CA SER A 114 -25.07 -13.33 -12.44
C SER A 114 -23.72 -13.39 -11.74
N ASP A 115 -23.64 -14.27 -10.76
CA ASP A 115 -22.36 -14.63 -10.13
C ASP A 115 -21.42 -15.20 -11.19
N GLN A 116 -20.12 -14.85 -11.09
CA GLN A 116 -19.08 -15.28 -12.01
C GLN A 116 -17.90 -15.87 -11.24
N THR A 117 -17.30 -16.90 -11.81
CA THR A 117 -16.09 -17.52 -11.25
C THR A 117 -14.97 -17.44 -12.27
N PHE A 118 -13.80 -17.06 -11.79
CA PHE A 118 -12.57 -16.93 -12.58
C PHE A 118 -11.45 -17.72 -11.93
N LYS A 119 -10.48 -18.14 -12.74
CA LYS A 119 -9.28 -18.82 -12.26
C LYS A 119 -8.05 -18.20 -12.90
N VAL A 120 -7.09 -17.80 -12.06
CA VAL A 120 -5.75 -17.46 -12.53
C VAL A 120 -4.83 -18.64 -12.39
N VAL A 121 -3.98 -18.87 -13.40
CA VAL A 121 -2.95 -19.91 -13.42
C VAL A 121 -1.63 -19.28 -13.76
N LEU A 122 -0.65 -19.45 -12.88
CA LEU A 122 0.75 -19.11 -13.12
C LEU A 122 1.50 -20.38 -13.48
N THR A 123 2.19 -20.36 -14.60
CA THR A 123 3.03 -21.46 -15.06
C THR A 123 4.48 -20.99 -15.08
N ASN A 124 5.41 -21.74 -14.49
CA ASN A 124 6.83 -21.46 -14.61
C ASN A 124 7.43 -22.06 -15.89
N GLU A 125 8.70 -21.76 -16.18
CA GLU A 125 9.40 -22.26 -17.37
C GLU A 125 9.56 -23.80 -17.39
N SER A 126 9.42 -24.48 -16.26
CA SER A 126 9.39 -25.94 -16.16
C SER A 126 8.00 -26.55 -16.36
N GLY A 127 6.97 -25.75 -16.60
CA GLY A 127 5.61 -26.20 -16.79
C GLY A 127 4.86 -26.51 -15.49
N VAL A 128 5.41 -26.18 -14.32
CA VAL A 128 4.71 -26.34 -13.03
C VAL A 128 3.73 -25.21 -12.87
N GLU A 129 2.55 -25.51 -12.32
CA GLU A 129 1.44 -24.56 -12.19
C GLU A 129 1.03 -24.35 -10.74
N ILE A 130 0.70 -23.11 -10.41
CA ILE A 130 -0.10 -22.73 -9.22
C ILE A 130 -1.31 -21.92 -9.68
N SER A 131 -2.41 -22.04 -8.95
CA SER A 131 -3.64 -21.34 -9.35
C SER A 131 -4.43 -20.80 -8.16
N ARG A 132 -5.28 -19.81 -8.44
CA ARG A 132 -6.25 -19.26 -7.50
C ARG A 132 -7.59 -19.04 -8.19
N GLU A 133 -8.69 -19.32 -7.48
CA GLU A 133 -10.04 -19.05 -7.93
C GLU A 133 -10.57 -17.76 -7.31
N PHE A 134 -11.42 -17.07 -8.06
CA PHE A 134 -12.15 -15.86 -7.65
C PHE A 134 -13.62 -16.11 -7.85
N MET A 135 -14.44 -15.68 -6.89
CA MET A 135 -15.90 -15.71 -6.98
C MET A 135 -16.44 -14.28 -6.88
N ILE A 136 -17.04 -13.79 -7.97
CA ILE A 136 -17.66 -12.46 -8.00
C ILE A 136 -19.16 -12.63 -8.04
N LYS A 137 -19.80 -12.25 -6.94
CA LYS A 137 -21.26 -12.31 -6.77
C LYS A 137 -21.90 -11.05 -7.37
N ASN A 138 -23.10 -11.18 -7.93
CA ASN A 138 -23.87 -10.02 -8.35
C ASN A 138 -24.49 -9.31 -7.15
N SER A 139 -24.08 -8.05 -6.91
CA SER A 139 -24.59 -7.25 -5.79
C SER A 139 -25.94 -6.60 -6.13
N VAL A 140 -26.81 -6.59 -5.15
CA VAL A 140 -28.10 -5.87 -5.18
C VAL A 140 -28.02 -4.49 -4.53
N VAL A 141 -26.85 -4.11 -4.02
CA VAL A 141 -26.58 -2.82 -3.38
C VAL A 141 -25.64 -2.00 -4.26
N ILE A 142 -25.98 -0.74 -4.50
CA ILE A 142 -25.12 0.23 -5.17
C ILE A 142 -24.48 1.10 -4.08
N PRO A 143 -23.16 1.04 -3.90
CA PRO A 143 -22.45 1.96 -3.02
C PRO A 143 -22.29 3.32 -3.70
N THR A 144 -22.41 4.40 -2.95
CA THR A 144 -22.10 5.76 -3.40
C THR A 144 -21.37 6.54 -2.32
N LEU A 145 -20.42 7.38 -2.76
CA LEU A 145 -19.70 8.34 -1.94
C LEU A 145 -20.04 9.73 -2.47
N ALA A 146 -20.45 10.65 -1.60
CA ALA A 146 -20.67 12.03 -1.97
C ALA A 146 -19.85 12.97 -1.06
N VAL A 147 -19.32 14.04 -1.65
CA VAL A 147 -18.62 15.14 -0.96
C VAL A 147 -19.36 16.42 -1.27
N ASP A 148 -19.78 17.16 -0.23
CA ASP A 148 -20.61 18.38 -0.35
C ASP A 148 -21.86 18.19 -1.23
N GLY A 149 -22.43 16.98 -1.19
CA GLY A 149 -23.60 16.61 -1.99
C GLY A 149 -23.31 16.17 -3.43
N GLU A 150 -22.07 16.28 -3.90
CA GLU A 150 -21.64 15.84 -5.22
C GLU A 150 -21.15 14.38 -5.18
N GLU A 151 -21.80 13.51 -5.96
CA GLU A 151 -21.47 12.08 -6.02
C GLU A 151 -20.12 11.87 -6.72
N GLN A 152 -19.24 11.09 -6.11
CA GLN A 152 -17.92 10.77 -6.61
C GLN A 152 -17.98 9.59 -7.60
N GLU A 153 -17.06 9.54 -8.56
CA GLU A 153 -16.95 8.44 -9.53
C GLU A 153 -16.55 7.13 -8.89
N THR A 154 -15.83 7.19 -7.78
CA THR A 154 -15.30 6.04 -7.02
C THR A 154 -15.71 6.13 -5.54
N LEU A 155 -15.46 5.06 -4.78
CA LEU A 155 -15.63 5.05 -3.32
C LEU A 155 -14.42 5.65 -2.57
N ARG A 156 -13.57 6.35 -3.28
CA ARG A 156 -12.41 7.08 -2.76
C ARG A 156 -12.52 8.55 -3.11
N ALA A 157 -12.16 9.40 -2.15
CA ALA A 157 -12.01 10.83 -2.37
C ALA A 157 -10.76 11.36 -1.65
N ILE A 158 -10.16 12.40 -2.22
CA ILE A 158 -9.09 13.18 -1.59
C ILE A 158 -9.60 14.61 -1.49
N VAL A 159 -9.73 15.13 -0.28
CA VAL A 159 -10.36 16.42 0.00
C VAL A 159 -9.53 17.24 1.00
N THR A 160 -9.71 18.56 1.02
CA THR A 160 -9.23 19.40 2.12
C THR A 160 -10.08 19.20 3.37
N GLN A 161 -9.65 19.77 4.49
CA GLN A 161 -10.47 19.82 5.71
C GLN A 161 -11.73 20.67 5.49
N GLY A 162 -12.81 20.34 6.18
CA GLY A 162 -14.03 21.14 6.22
C GLY A 162 -15.16 20.68 5.31
N HIS A 163 -14.97 19.67 4.48
CA HIS A 163 -16.00 19.13 3.61
C HIS A 163 -16.98 18.21 4.36
N ASP A 164 -18.20 18.13 3.84
CA ASP A 164 -19.20 17.17 4.28
C ASP A 164 -19.14 15.90 3.43
N VAL A 165 -19.21 14.74 4.06
CA VAL A 165 -19.09 13.43 3.39
C VAL A 165 -20.30 12.57 3.70
N VAL A 166 -20.87 11.93 2.68
CA VAL A 166 -21.95 10.94 2.81
C VAL A 166 -21.53 9.64 2.13
N MET A 167 -21.54 8.55 2.87
CA MET A 167 -21.34 7.19 2.39
C MET A 167 -22.66 6.44 2.44
N LYS A 168 -23.02 5.74 1.36
CA LYS A 168 -24.35 5.14 1.22
C LYS A 168 -24.29 3.81 0.49
N GLY A 169 -25.15 2.86 0.90
CA GLY A 169 -25.43 1.61 0.20
C GLY A 169 -26.88 1.52 -0.25
N LYS A 170 -27.23 1.95 -1.46
CA LYS A 170 -28.60 1.97 -1.97
C LYS A 170 -29.01 0.61 -2.52
N ILE A 171 -30.11 0.03 -2.01
CA ILE A 171 -30.69 -1.19 -2.56
C ILE A 171 -31.35 -0.93 -3.92
N THR A 172 -31.01 -1.75 -4.92
CA THR A 172 -31.51 -1.61 -6.30
C THR A 172 -32.89 -2.24 -6.55
N SER A 173 -33.35 -3.09 -5.63
CA SER A 173 -34.58 -3.86 -5.83
C SER A 173 -35.43 -3.89 -4.57
N VAL A 174 -36.75 -3.67 -4.76
CA VAL A 174 -37.77 -3.78 -3.69
C VAL A 174 -37.83 -5.19 -3.05
N ARG A 175 -37.33 -6.20 -3.76
CA ARG A 175 -37.32 -7.60 -3.31
C ARG A 175 -36.40 -7.84 -2.10
N TYR A 176 -35.39 -6.99 -1.89
CA TYR A 176 -34.33 -7.16 -0.90
C TYR A 176 -34.35 -6.10 0.20
N ARG A 177 -35.52 -5.52 0.50
CA ARG A 177 -35.66 -4.42 1.49
C ARG A 177 -35.43 -4.82 2.93
N ASN A 178 -35.34 -6.11 3.24
CA ASN A 178 -35.21 -6.63 4.60
C ASN A 178 -33.77 -6.95 5.00
N GLY A 179 -32.79 -6.51 4.21
CA GLY A 179 -31.39 -6.68 4.54
C GLY A 179 -30.94 -5.74 5.64
N VAL A 180 -29.88 -6.16 6.33
CA VAL A 180 -29.28 -5.41 7.43
C VAL A 180 -27.99 -4.80 6.95
N TYR A 181 -27.86 -3.48 7.12
CA TYR A 181 -26.61 -2.75 6.93
C TYR A 181 -25.77 -2.83 8.21
N THR A 182 -24.48 -3.01 8.07
CA THR A 182 -23.54 -2.97 9.20
C THR A 182 -22.28 -2.22 8.78
N TRP A 183 -22.12 -1.01 9.31
CA TRP A 183 -20.91 -0.22 9.12
C TRP A 183 -19.84 -0.63 10.13
N SER A 184 -18.58 -0.52 9.77
CA SER A 184 -17.43 -0.80 10.66
C SER A 184 -17.41 0.07 11.92
N SER A 185 -18.14 1.18 11.93
CA SER A 185 -18.38 2.07 13.08
C SER A 185 -19.54 1.63 13.98
N GLY A 186 -20.34 0.63 13.55
CA GLY A 186 -21.41 0.03 14.33
C GLY A 186 -22.82 0.50 13.98
N GLU A 187 -23.00 1.42 13.05
CA GLU A 187 -24.33 1.86 12.60
C GLU A 187 -24.99 0.80 11.71
N HIS A 188 -26.33 0.76 11.72
CA HIS A 188 -27.17 -0.14 10.93
C HIS A 188 -28.11 0.63 10.00
N THR A 189 -27.61 1.67 9.34
CA THR A 189 -28.34 2.58 8.48
C THR A 189 -27.92 2.42 7.01
N GLU A 190 -28.79 2.77 6.06
CA GLU A 190 -28.48 2.81 4.65
C GLU A 190 -27.31 3.77 4.32
N SER A 191 -27.17 4.84 5.12
CA SER A 191 -26.13 5.84 4.94
C SER A 191 -25.57 6.32 6.27
N ILE A 192 -24.31 6.78 6.23
CA ILE A 192 -23.65 7.53 7.30
C ILE A 192 -23.14 8.84 6.74
N SER A 193 -23.14 9.87 7.57
CA SER A 193 -22.74 11.22 7.21
C SER A 193 -21.72 11.77 8.19
N PHE A 194 -20.79 12.54 7.67
CA PHE A 194 -19.74 13.22 8.42
C PHE A 194 -19.76 14.69 8.02
N GLU A 195 -19.99 15.58 8.97
CA GLU A 195 -19.97 17.01 8.75
C GLU A 195 -18.59 17.58 9.08
N ASN A 196 -18.12 18.55 8.29
CA ASN A 196 -16.89 19.29 8.54
C ASN A 196 -15.69 18.37 8.84
N VAL A 197 -15.42 17.43 7.92
CA VAL A 197 -14.40 16.39 8.09
C VAL A 197 -13.00 17.02 8.29
N GLN A 198 -12.33 16.66 9.39
CA GLN A 198 -11.03 17.19 9.77
C GLN A 198 -9.88 16.17 9.64
N SER A 199 -10.20 14.89 9.47
CA SER A 199 -9.22 13.80 9.32
C SER A 199 -9.73 12.74 8.39
N SER A 200 -8.84 11.93 7.85
CA SER A 200 -9.16 10.84 6.91
C SER A 200 -10.13 9.83 7.54
N ILE A 201 -11.05 9.33 6.72
CA ILE A 201 -12.11 8.42 7.10
C ILE A 201 -11.98 7.15 6.28
N TYR A 202 -11.97 6.02 6.95
CA TYR A 202 -12.14 4.71 6.34
C TYR A 202 -13.36 4.04 6.93
N ARG A 203 -14.27 3.49 6.09
CA ARG A 203 -15.44 2.75 6.53
C ARG A 203 -15.67 1.53 5.64
N HIS A 204 -15.97 0.43 6.28
CA HIS A 204 -16.44 -0.78 5.64
C HIS A 204 -17.95 -0.90 5.84
N LEU A 205 -18.67 -1.23 4.78
CA LEU A 205 -20.10 -1.51 4.79
C LEU A 205 -20.34 -2.97 4.44
N ASP A 206 -20.94 -3.72 5.32
CA ASP A 206 -21.57 -5.01 5.06
C ASP A 206 -23.08 -4.85 4.91
N TRP A 207 -23.66 -5.53 3.96
CA TRP A 207 -25.09 -5.67 3.82
C TRP A 207 -25.47 -7.13 3.59
N ILE A 208 -26.41 -7.63 4.38
CA ILE A 208 -26.84 -9.04 4.35
C ILE A 208 -28.36 -9.11 4.33
N ASP A 209 -28.94 -9.76 3.31
CA ASP A 209 -30.37 -10.14 3.28
C ASP A 209 -30.52 -11.64 3.54
N THR A 210 -31.07 -11.98 4.69
CA THR A 210 -31.38 -13.36 5.11
C THR A 210 -32.85 -13.71 4.97
N SER A 211 -33.64 -12.88 4.31
CA SER A 211 -35.11 -13.08 4.17
C SER A 211 -35.48 -14.31 3.32
N SER A 212 -34.54 -14.82 2.51
CA SER A 212 -34.71 -16.04 1.72
C SER A 212 -34.06 -17.24 2.38
N SER A 213 -34.82 -18.31 2.56
CA SER A 213 -34.28 -19.60 3.03
C SER A 213 -33.46 -20.35 1.98
N ILE A 214 -33.44 -19.86 0.73
CA ILE A 214 -32.80 -20.52 -0.41
C ILE A 214 -31.46 -19.89 -0.77
N LYS A 215 -31.31 -18.57 -0.65
CA LYS A 215 -30.09 -17.84 -0.99
C LYS A 215 -29.96 -16.62 -0.09
N THR A 216 -28.81 -16.49 0.58
CA THR A 216 -28.39 -15.27 1.26
C THR A 216 -27.73 -14.35 0.20
N TYR A 217 -28.14 -13.10 0.16
CA TYR A 217 -27.49 -12.07 -0.63
C TYR A 217 -26.61 -11.23 0.29
N GLU A 218 -25.38 -11.02 -0.11
CA GLU A 218 -24.38 -10.28 0.64
C GLU A 218 -23.74 -9.25 -0.29
N ALA A 219 -23.40 -8.10 0.27
CA ALA A 219 -22.59 -7.09 -0.39
C ALA A 219 -21.67 -6.44 0.65
N ASN A 220 -20.43 -6.17 0.26
CA ASN A 220 -19.45 -5.48 1.08
C ASN A 220 -18.71 -4.43 0.26
N PHE A 221 -18.40 -3.30 0.88
CA PHE A 221 -17.74 -2.18 0.21
C PHE A 221 -16.86 -1.43 1.18
N ASP A 222 -15.69 -1.01 0.68
CA ASP A 222 -14.77 -0.15 1.40
C ASP A 222 -14.85 1.27 0.87
N PHE A 223 -15.02 2.22 1.78
CA PHE A 223 -15.03 3.65 1.51
C PHE A 223 -13.80 4.29 2.13
N GLU A 224 -13.14 5.14 1.37
CA GLU A 224 -11.97 5.87 1.84
C GLU A 224 -12.06 7.35 1.47
N VAL A 225 -11.97 8.23 2.46
CA VAL A 225 -11.81 9.67 2.24
C VAL A 225 -10.51 10.10 2.90
N LYS A 226 -9.54 10.49 2.09
CA LYS A 226 -8.27 11.04 2.55
C LYS A 226 -8.38 12.55 2.67
N VAL A 227 -8.04 13.08 3.83
CA VAL A 227 -8.04 14.52 4.10
C VAL A 227 -6.62 15.04 4.10
N TYR A 228 -6.35 16.03 3.26
CA TYR A 228 -5.07 16.71 3.23
C TYR A 228 -5.16 18.13 3.75
N GLN A 229 -4.01 18.67 4.13
CA GLN A 229 -3.85 20.07 4.50
C GLN A 229 -2.87 20.76 3.56
N GLU A 230 -3.12 22.05 3.36
CA GLU A 230 -2.30 22.96 2.56
C GLU A 230 -1.48 23.90 3.45
N GLY A 231 -0.53 24.60 2.84
CA GLY A 231 0.25 25.64 3.53
C GLY A 231 1.49 25.07 4.22
N ARG A 232 1.83 25.61 5.38
CA ARG A 232 2.99 25.17 6.15
C ARG A 232 2.68 23.88 6.92
N THR A 233 2.88 22.76 6.25
CA THR A 233 2.56 21.43 6.78
C THR A 233 3.77 20.71 7.38
N LEU A 234 4.99 21.21 7.12
CA LEU A 234 6.25 20.71 7.65
C LEU A 234 7.01 21.79 8.39
N ASP A 235 7.77 21.41 9.40
CA ASP A 235 8.85 22.25 9.91
C ASP A 235 9.97 22.35 8.89
N ASP A 236 10.71 23.46 8.90
CA ASP A 236 11.95 23.57 8.16
C ASP A 236 12.93 22.50 8.66
N GLY A 237 13.58 21.80 7.74
CA GLY A 237 14.48 20.72 8.14
C GLY A 237 14.83 19.77 7.01
N TYR A 238 15.45 18.67 7.42
CA TYR A 238 15.94 17.65 6.51
C TYR A 238 15.01 16.47 6.46
N TYR A 239 14.69 16.02 5.23
CA TYR A 239 13.78 14.91 4.97
C TYR A 239 14.33 14.01 3.89
N ARG A 240 13.92 12.74 3.90
CA ARG A 240 14.04 11.83 2.77
C ARG A 240 12.70 11.75 2.06
N MET A 241 12.71 11.84 0.73
CA MET A 241 11.52 11.63 -0.09
C MET A 241 11.52 10.18 -0.57
N LYS A 242 10.54 9.42 -0.15
CA LYS A 242 10.36 8.00 -0.46
C LYS A 242 9.21 7.83 -1.43
N ASP A 243 9.39 7.08 -2.48
CA ASP A 243 8.29 6.59 -3.32
C ASP A 243 7.49 5.57 -2.53
N ARG A 244 6.22 5.83 -2.35
CA ARG A 244 5.33 5.00 -1.53
C ARG A 244 5.13 3.59 -2.10
N ALA A 245 5.08 3.47 -3.43
CA ALA A 245 4.83 2.19 -4.11
C ALA A 245 6.03 1.24 -4.02
N THR A 246 7.24 1.74 -4.24
CA THR A 246 8.45 0.92 -4.28
C THR A 246 9.26 0.92 -2.98
N GLY A 247 9.01 1.88 -2.09
CA GLY A 247 9.79 2.09 -0.87
C GLY A 247 11.20 2.65 -1.09
N LYS A 248 11.55 3.04 -2.32
CA LYS A 248 12.83 3.62 -2.68
C LYS A 248 12.87 5.12 -2.39
N TYR A 249 14.07 5.69 -2.25
CA TYR A 249 14.29 7.09 -1.89
C TYR A 249 14.89 7.88 -3.04
N LEU A 250 14.45 9.13 -3.22
CA LEU A 250 14.98 10.03 -4.24
C LEU A 250 16.43 10.41 -3.93
N ASN A 251 17.34 9.97 -4.81
CA ASN A 251 18.77 10.26 -4.75
C ASN A 251 19.06 11.57 -5.49
N SER A 252 19.66 12.55 -4.82
CA SER A 252 19.98 13.88 -5.37
C SER A 252 21.11 13.88 -6.41
N ARG A 253 21.92 12.82 -6.48
CA ARG A 253 23.01 12.72 -7.47
C ARG A 253 22.56 12.15 -8.80
N THR A 254 21.71 11.14 -8.75
CA THR A 254 21.20 10.44 -9.94
C THR A 254 19.83 10.93 -10.39
N MET A 255 19.10 11.63 -9.51
CA MET A 255 17.70 12.00 -9.66
C MET A 255 16.78 10.81 -9.92
N LYS A 256 17.13 9.66 -9.31
CA LYS A 256 16.38 8.41 -9.37
C LYS A 256 15.95 7.96 -7.99
N PHE A 257 14.88 7.17 -7.95
CA PHE A 257 14.47 6.46 -6.76
C PHE A 257 15.30 5.17 -6.61
N GLU A 258 16.08 5.08 -5.55
CA GLU A 258 17.02 4.01 -5.30
C GLU A 258 16.85 3.44 -3.88
N THR A 259 17.26 2.19 -3.69
CA THR A 259 17.25 1.56 -2.37
C THR A 259 18.32 2.21 -1.49
N LEU A 260 17.95 2.54 -0.26
CA LEU A 260 18.90 3.02 0.74
C LEU A 260 19.67 1.81 1.30
N GLU A 261 20.74 1.39 0.61
CA GLU A 261 21.56 0.26 1.02
C GLU A 261 22.79 0.72 1.81
N GLY A 262 23.02 0.07 2.97
CA GLY A 262 24.28 -0.11 3.67
C GLY A 262 25.19 1.12 3.86
N GLU A 263 26.52 0.94 3.79
CA GLU A 263 27.56 1.91 4.08
C GLU A 263 27.78 3.02 2.99
N GLY A 264 26.85 3.17 2.04
CA GLY A 264 26.89 4.24 1.03
C GLY A 264 26.62 5.62 1.62
N ASP A 265 26.93 6.69 0.86
CA ASP A 265 26.68 8.08 1.25
C ASP A 265 25.18 8.37 1.40
N SER A 266 24.66 8.14 2.59
CA SER A 266 23.24 8.35 2.94
C SER A 266 22.80 9.81 2.78
N THR A 267 23.75 10.76 2.66
CA THR A 267 23.46 12.19 2.49
C THR A 267 22.91 12.54 1.10
N ALA A 268 23.19 11.70 0.10
CA ALA A 268 22.60 11.85 -1.25
C ALA A 268 21.07 11.73 -1.28
N PHE A 269 20.48 11.10 -0.28
CA PHE A 269 19.04 10.91 -0.14
C PHE A 269 18.38 11.94 0.78
N ILE A 270 19.13 12.96 1.25
CA ILE A 270 18.65 13.96 2.19
C ILE A 270 18.35 15.26 1.45
N TRP A 271 17.17 15.80 1.69
CA TRP A 271 16.65 17.03 1.10
C TRP A 271 16.31 18.02 2.20
N HIS A 272 16.70 19.28 2.04
CA HIS A 272 16.38 20.37 2.95
C HIS A 272 15.12 21.10 2.47
N TYR A 273 14.07 21.03 3.26
CA TYR A 273 12.81 21.73 3.04
C TYR A 273 12.82 23.03 3.85
N THR A 274 12.57 24.14 3.20
CA THR A 274 12.49 25.46 3.85
C THR A 274 11.20 26.15 3.41
N TRP A 275 10.40 26.56 4.38
CA TRP A 275 9.19 27.34 4.13
C TRP A 275 9.52 28.76 3.71
N LEU A 276 8.80 29.28 2.74
CA LEU A 276 8.91 30.64 2.21
C LEU A 276 7.60 31.38 2.50
N ASP A 277 7.56 32.17 3.57
CA ASP A 277 6.36 32.88 4.04
C ASP A 277 5.77 33.82 2.99
N ASP A 278 6.63 34.47 2.17
CA ASP A 278 6.22 35.43 1.14
C ASP A 278 5.59 34.76 -0.09
N MET A 279 5.66 33.45 -0.20
CA MET A 279 5.12 32.68 -1.33
C MET A 279 4.18 31.55 -0.91
N GLU A 280 4.07 31.27 0.37
CA GLU A 280 3.32 30.12 0.93
C GLU A 280 3.71 28.80 0.27
N ARG A 281 5.02 28.54 0.14
CA ARG A 281 5.58 27.39 -0.57
C ARG A 281 6.87 26.91 0.09
N TYR A 282 7.25 25.68 -0.26
CA TYR A 282 8.53 25.09 0.14
C TYR A 282 9.59 25.26 -0.95
N LYS A 283 10.79 25.62 -0.53
CA LYS A 283 12.02 25.43 -1.29
C LYS A 283 12.58 24.06 -0.91
N ILE A 284 12.95 23.26 -1.92
CA ILE A 284 13.57 21.93 -1.72
C ILE A 284 14.98 21.97 -2.29
N GLN A 285 15.95 21.66 -1.44
CA GLN A 285 17.39 21.79 -1.72
C GLN A 285 18.08 20.48 -1.36
N ASN A 286 19.07 20.06 -2.14
CA ASN A 286 19.87 18.90 -1.75
C ASN A 286 20.80 19.26 -0.56
N HIS A 287 21.16 18.26 0.22
CA HIS A 287 21.95 18.47 1.43
C HIS A 287 23.41 18.83 1.12
N ASN A 288 24.01 18.24 0.07
CA ASN A 288 25.46 18.31 -0.17
C ASN A 288 25.91 19.53 -0.98
N ASP A 289 25.15 19.90 -2.01
CA ASP A 289 25.64 20.82 -3.04
C ASP A 289 24.92 22.18 -3.01
N SER A 290 23.98 22.35 -2.11
CA SER A 290 23.08 23.52 -2.08
C SER A 290 22.31 23.77 -3.37
N ALA A 291 22.26 22.79 -4.28
CA ALA A 291 21.46 22.83 -5.48
C ALA A 291 19.97 22.68 -5.17
N TYR A 292 19.13 23.32 -5.97
CA TYR A 292 17.69 23.40 -5.76
C TYR A 292 16.97 22.48 -6.73
N LEU A 293 15.93 21.82 -6.26
CA LEU A 293 14.99 21.15 -7.12
C LEU A 293 14.21 22.20 -7.93
N ASN A 294 14.03 21.96 -9.22
CA ASN A 294 13.28 22.86 -10.09
C ASN A 294 11.92 22.26 -10.50
N ASN A 295 11.11 23.04 -11.19
CA ASN A 295 9.77 22.63 -11.62
C ASN A 295 9.77 21.49 -12.69
N GLU A 296 10.92 21.10 -13.19
CA GLU A 296 11.08 19.98 -14.14
C GLU A 296 11.54 18.69 -13.42
N GLY A 297 11.63 18.71 -12.08
CA GLY A 297 12.11 17.57 -11.29
C GLY A 297 13.62 17.34 -11.40
N ALA A 298 14.39 18.36 -11.82
CA ALA A 298 15.84 18.30 -11.97
C ALA A 298 16.54 19.24 -10.97
N LEU A 299 17.81 18.93 -10.65
CA LEU A 299 18.63 19.83 -9.85
C LEU A 299 19.17 21.00 -10.70
N THR A 300 19.22 22.17 -10.09
CA THR A 300 19.83 23.36 -10.65
C THR A 300 20.75 24.03 -9.62
N ASP A 301 21.99 24.29 -10.03
CA ASP A 301 22.99 25.10 -9.31
C ASP A 301 22.87 26.61 -9.62
N ARG A 302 21.98 26.96 -10.55
CA ARG A 302 21.73 28.34 -10.94
C ARG A 302 21.07 29.08 -9.79
N VAL A 303 21.24 30.42 -9.80
CA VAL A 303 20.63 31.32 -8.81
C VAL A 303 19.18 30.91 -8.57
N TYR A 304 18.87 30.65 -7.30
CA TYR A 304 17.53 30.30 -6.85
C TYR A 304 16.48 31.22 -7.47
N SER A 305 15.58 30.63 -8.24
CA SER A 305 14.41 31.34 -8.76
C SER A 305 13.20 30.96 -7.93
N LYS A 306 12.71 31.90 -7.11
CA LYS A 306 11.48 31.69 -6.30
C LYS A 306 10.33 31.11 -7.12
N ALA A 307 10.22 31.51 -8.39
CA ALA A 307 9.13 31.07 -9.26
C ALA A 307 9.29 29.64 -9.81
N ARG A 308 10.52 29.13 -9.93
CA ARG A 308 10.79 27.81 -10.54
C ARG A 308 11.27 26.74 -9.56
N SER A 309 11.65 27.16 -8.37
CA SER A 309 12.26 26.28 -7.36
C SER A 309 11.52 26.35 -6.02
N SER A 310 10.22 26.63 -6.06
CA SER A 310 9.32 26.56 -4.89
C SER A 310 8.04 25.81 -5.24
N PHE A 311 7.50 25.05 -4.27
CA PHE A 311 6.45 24.09 -4.49
C PHE A 311 5.40 24.14 -3.41
N TYR A 312 4.15 23.89 -3.78
CA TYR A 312 3.11 23.57 -2.83
C TYR A 312 3.29 22.12 -2.37
N LEU A 313 3.19 21.90 -1.08
CA LEU A 313 3.24 20.60 -0.47
C LEU A 313 1.92 20.35 0.26
N TYR A 314 1.29 19.24 -0.07
CA TYR A 314 0.02 18.82 0.51
C TYR A 314 0.27 17.53 1.28
N THR A 315 -0.03 17.54 2.57
CA THR A 315 0.22 16.41 3.45
C THR A 315 -1.07 15.79 3.96
N LEU A 316 -1.10 14.46 4.06
CA LEU A 316 -2.22 13.71 4.61
C LEU A 316 -2.41 14.05 6.10
N VAL A 317 -3.65 14.34 6.50
CA VAL A 317 -3.99 14.58 7.90
C VAL A 317 -4.28 13.28 8.62
N GLY A 318 -3.57 13.04 9.74
CA GLY A 318 -3.83 11.89 10.62
C GLY A 318 -3.27 10.56 10.13
N GLY A 319 -2.41 10.55 9.10
CA GLY A 319 -1.65 9.37 8.69
C GLY A 319 -0.57 8.98 9.71
N GLU A 320 -0.18 7.70 9.73
CA GLU A 320 0.97 7.23 10.54
C GLU A 320 2.31 7.68 9.91
N GLU A 321 2.33 7.82 8.60
CA GLU A 321 3.43 8.34 7.79
C GLU A 321 3.08 9.72 7.24
N LEU A 322 4.09 10.52 6.95
CA LEU A 322 3.93 11.85 6.36
C LEU A 322 3.74 11.69 4.83
N GLU A 323 2.60 11.15 4.44
CA GLU A 323 2.22 11.00 3.04
C GLU A 323 1.96 12.38 2.42
N CYS A 324 2.49 12.60 1.22
CA CYS A 324 2.35 13.88 0.56
C CYS A 324 2.27 13.77 -0.97
N PHE A 325 1.78 14.84 -1.58
CA PHE A 325 2.02 15.14 -2.99
C PHE A 325 2.55 16.57 -3.14
N VAL A 326 3.25 16.81 -4.24
CA VAL A 326 3.93 18.07 -4.55
C VAL A 326 3.32 18.64 -5.83
N ARG A 327 3.07 19.96 -5.84
CA ARG A 327 2.55 20.67 -7.00
C ARG A 327 3.45 21.85 -7.35
N THR A 328 3.71 22.04 -8.64
CA THR A 328 4.41 23.21 -9.15
C THR A 328 3.50 24.45 -9.17
N PRO A 329 4.07 25.69 -9.12
CA PRO A 329 3.29 26.91 -9.22
C PRO A 329 2.61 27.08 -10.59
N GLU A 330 1.41 27.60 -10.62
CA GLU A 330 0.53 27.75 -11.81
C GLU A 330 1.11 28.55 -12.99
N ARG A 331 2.04 29.46 -12.74
CA ARG A 331 2.61 30.32 -13.80
C ARG A 331 3.32 29.51 -14.92
N TYR A 332 3.68 28.26 -14.65
CA TYR A 332 4.40 27.39 -15.57
C TYR A 332 3.63 26.09 -15.89
N GLY A 333 2.32 26.07 -15.62
CA GLY A 333 1.49 24.90 -15.62
C GLY A 333 1.39 24.30 -14.22
N SER A 334 0.21 23.87 -13.81
CA SER A 334 0.01 23.17 -12.54
C SER A 334 0.35 21.70 -12.77
N TYR A 335 1.53 21.30 -12.35
CA TYR A 335 1.95 19.91 -12.46
C TYR A 335 2.00 19.29 -11.08
N TYR A 336 1.35 18.17 -10.90
CA TYR A 336 1.58 17.31 -9.76
C TYR A 336 2.77 16.40 -10.07
N TRP A 337 3.59 16.17 -9.05
CA TRP A 337 4.69 15.24 -9.16
C TRP A 337 4.18 13.82 -8.94
N GLU A 338 4.62 12.93 -9.79
CA GLU A 338 4.38 11.49 -9.73
C GLU A 338 5.71 10.74 -9.82
N THR A 339 5.67 9.42 -9.80
CA THR A 339 6.82 8.55 -9.98
C THR A 339 6.46 7.37 -10.87
N ASP A 340 7.39 6.96 -11.72
CA ASP A 340 7.30 5.71 -12.48
C ASP A 340 7.98 4.53 -11.75
N GLY A 341 8.38 4.74 -10.47
CA GLY A 341 9.14 3.81 -9.65
C GLY A 341 10.66 3.88 -9.83
N GLU A 342 11.15 4.64 -10.82
CA GLU A 342 12.57 4.90 -11.05
C GLU A 342 12.92 6.38 -11.02
N THR A 343 12.08 7.25 -11.59
CA THR A 343 12.34 8.69 -11.72
C THR A 343 11.18 9.52 -11.22
N LEU A 344 11.49 10.78 -10.87
CA LEU A 344 10.48 11.78 -10.58
C LEU A 344 9.86 12.26 -11.91
N VAL A 345 8.55 12.10 -12.04
CA VAL A 345 7.79 12.51 -13.22
C VAL A 345 7.03 13.79 -12.88
N CYS A 346 7.28 14.84 -13.65
CA CYS A 346 6.59 16.13 -13.53
C CYS A 346 5.69 16.27 -14.78
N ASP A 347 4.63 15.50 -14.85
CA ASP A 347 3.77 15.47 -16.02
C ASP A 347 2.71 16.60 -15.99
N GLN A 348 2.24 17.00 -17.18
CA GLN A 348 1.31 18.11 -17.39
C GLN A 348 -0.14 17.78 -17.00
N ALA A 349 -0.34 16.90 -16.05
CA ALA A 349 -1.69 16.58 -15.58
C ALA A 349 -2.19 17.69 -14.64
N ASP A 350 -3.16 18.48 -15.09
CA ASP A 350 -3.94 19.37 -14.24
C ASP A 350 -4.79 18.63 -13.21
N LYS A 351 -4.74 17.30 -13.23
CA LYS A 351 -5.52 16.44 -12.35
C LYS A 351 -4.70 16.04 -11.13
N MET A 352 -5.27 16.27 -9.96
CA MET A 352 -4.74 15.79 -8.68
C MET A 352 -4.53 14.27 -8.73
N PRO A 353 -3.41 13.75 -8.21
CA PRO A 353 -3.19 12.31 -8.09
C PRO A 353 -4.34 11.63 -7.34
N SER A 354 -4.63 10.39 -7.72
CA SER A 354 -5.66 9.57 -7.03
C SER A 354 -5.21 9.05 -5.67
N ASP A 355 -3.92 9.21 -5.34
CA ASP A 355 -3.33 8.85 -4.06
C ASP A 355 -2.08 9.71 -3.79
N PHE A 356 -1.54 9.65 -2.57
CA PHE A 356 -0.29 10.33 -2.20
C PHE A 356 0.90 9.50 -2.68
N PRO A 357 1.68 9.97 -3.67
CA PRO A 357 2.76 9.17 -4.25
C PRO A 357 4.00 9.10 -3.36
N PHE A 358 4.18 10.07 -2.44
CA PHE A 358 5.40 10.18 -1.66
C PHE A 358 5.15 10.10 -0.16
N VAL A 359 6.18 9.63 0.56
CA VAL A 359 6.28 9.70 2.01
C VAL A 359 7.53 10.50 2.35
N LEU A 360 7.41 11.47 3.25
CA LEU A 360 8.55 12.22 3.77
C LEU A 360 8.96 11.69 5.13
N GLU A 361 10.22 11.29 5.25
CA GLU A 361 10.81 10.83 6.51
C GLU A 361 11.74 11.93 7.05
N LYS A 362 11.43 12.50 8.23
CA LYS A 362 12.26 13.52 8.86
C LYS A 362 13.59 12.93 9.29
N VAL A 363 14.69 13.56 8.90
CA VAL A 363 16.04 13.17 9.31
C VAL A 363 16.39 13.92 10.59
N THR A 364 16.56 13.18 11.68
CA THR A 364 16.98 13.72 12.98
C THR A 364 18.47 13.51 13.18
N GLY A 365 19.25 14.57 13.39
CA GLY A 365 20.69 14.50 13.64
C GLY A 365 21.57 15.09 12.52
N ASN A 366 22.81 15.48 12.84
CA ASN A 366 23.82 15.97 11.89
C ASN A 366 24.28 14.83 10.97
N GLY A 367 23.57 14.61 9.88
CA GLY A 367 23.95 13.81 8.73
C GLY A 367 24.75 12.53 9.01
N GLY A 368 24.12 11.40 9.23
CA GLY A 368 24.84 10.12 9.19
C GLY A 368 24.28 8.94 9.99
N GLU A 369 23.31 9.13 10.87
CA GLU A 369 22.76 7.97 11.59
C GLU A 369 21.26 7.81 11.32
N THR A 370 20.88 6.63 10.82
CA THR A 370 19.51 6.15 10.77
C THR A 370 19.00 5.88 12.17
N SER A 371 18.57 6.91 12.88
CA SER A 371 17.67 6.68 13.99
C SER A 371 16.26 6.54 13.41
N ILE A 372 15.63 5.39 13.61
CA ILE A 372 14.18 5.30 13.63
C ILE A 372 13.75 6.40 14.58
N SER A 373 13.11 7.47 14.09
CA SER A 373 12.66 8.54 14.93
C SER A 373 11.71 7.94 15.95
N GLU A 374 12.14 7.82 17.18
CA GLU A 374 11.20 7.85 18.29
C GLU A 374 10.35 9.08 18.04
N ALA A 375 9.03 8.89 17.92
CA ALA A 375 8.09 9.99 17.82
C ALA A 375 8.51 11.03 18.85
N VAL A 376 8.78 12.26 18.38
CA VAL A 376 9.14 13.38 19.24
C VAL A 376 8.15 13.37 20.38
N ALA A 377 8.66 13.27 21.58
CA ALA A 377 7.88 13.40 22.80
C ALA A 377 7.29 14.82 22.83
N CYS A 378 6.11 14.99 22.21
CA CYS A 378 5.13 15.85 22.85
C CYS A 378 5.00 15.29 24.25
N ASP A 379 4.91 16.14 25.29
CA ASP A 379 4.73 15.77 26.69
C ASP A 379 3.68 14.65 26.85
N ALA A 380 4.05 13.43 26.44
CA ALA A 380 3.17 12.28 26.56
C ALA A 380 3.09 11.97 28.05
N ALA A 381 1.89 12.01 28.57
CA ALA A 381 1.61 11.70 29.97
C ALA A 381 2.02 10.25 30.35
N PHE A 382 2.66 9.53 29.43
CA PHE A 382 3.12 8.15 29.62
C PHE A 382 4.38 7.81 28.79
N THR A 383 5.18 6.84 29.29
CA THR A 383 6.32 6.23 28.59
C THR A 383 6.05 4.75 28.32
N VAL A 384 6.66 4.23 27.26
CA VAL A 384 6.58 2.81 26.88
C VAL A 384 7.99 2.31 26.60
N ASP A 385 8.48 1.39 27.41
CA ASP A 385 9.74 0.71 27.24
C ASP A 385 9.52 -0.76 26.97
N VAL A 386 10.20 -1.30 25.94
CA VAL A 386 10.05 -2.71 25.56
C VAL A 386 11.40 -3.40 25.68
N THR A 387 11.39 -4.51 26.42
CA THR A 387 12.53 -5.39 26.58
C THR A 387 12.20 -6.78 26.08
N HIS A 388 13.19 -7.66 25.97
CA HIS A 388 12.98 -9.06 25.59
C HIS A 388 11.98 -9.81 26.49
N SER A 389 11.85 -9.42 27.75
CA SER A 389 11.01 -10.10 28.76
C SER A 389 9.64 -9.46 28.99
N GLY A 390 9.41 -8.21 28.54
CA GLY A 390 8.16 -7.53 28.81
C GLY A 390 8.06 -6.12 28.26
N ILE A 391 6.86 -5.57 28.35
CA ILE A 391 6.49 -4.21 27.98
C ILE A 391 6.24 -3.45 29.29
N THR A 392 7.02 -2.41 29.54
CA THR A 392 6.85 -1.55 30.72
C THR A 392 6.22 -0.24 30.30
N VAL A 393 5.06 0.09 30.88
CA VAL A 393 4.34 1.34 30.66
C VAL A 393 4.29 2.13 31.95
N THR A 394 4.81 3.36 31.94
CA THR A 394 4.71 4.29 33.07
C THR A 394 3.79 5.43 32.69
N SER A 395 2.72 5.66 33.45
CA SER A 395 1.71 6.66 33.11
C SER A 395 1.16 7.38 34.33
N GLY A 396 0.93 8.69 34.19
CA GLY A 396 0.23 9.54 35.17
C GLY A 396 -1.30 9.46 35.08
N SER A 397 -1.87 8.78 34.08
CA SER A 397 -3.31 8.59 33.86
C SER A 397 -3.60 7.18 33.38
N ALA A 398 -4.87 6.78 33.33
CA ALA A 398 -5.26 5.49 32.79
C ALA A 398 -5.02 5.43 31.26
N VAL A 399 -4.35 4.38 30.78
CA VAL A 399 -4.03 4.16 29.36
C VAL A 399 -4.54 2.82 28.88
N GLY A 400 -4.93 2.75 27.59
CA GLY A 400 -5.22 1.51 26.89
C GLY A 400 -3.98 0.99 26.19
N MET A 401 -3.67 -0.29 26.33
CA MET A 401 -2.58 -0.96 25.60
C MET A 401 -3.13 -2.09 24.75
N THR A 402 -2.69 -2.16 23.51
CA THR A 402 -3.01 -3.27 22.59
C THR A 402 -1.73 -3.72 21.89
N VAL A 403 -1.50 -5.04 21.82
CA VAL A 403 -0.42 -5.64 21.06
C VAL A 403 -1.00 -6.28 19.79
N TYR A 404 -0.39 -5.99 18.65
CA TYR A 404 -0.78 -6.48 17.33
C TYR A 404 0.30 -7.36 16.73
N THR A 405 -0.10 -8.31 15.91
CA THR A 405 0.80 -8.99 14.96
C THR A 405 1.17 -8.03 13.84
N MET A 406 2.17 -8.36 13.01
CA MET A 406 2.50 -7.60 11.79
C MET A 406 1.35 -7.59 10.76
N ALA A 407 0.41 -8.52 10.85
CA ALA A 407 -0.82 -8.54 10.04
C ALA A 407 -1.95 -7.65 10.61
N GLY A 408 -1.67 -6.84 11.65
CA GLY A 408 -2.65 -5.95 12.26
C GLY A 408 -3.66 -6.63 13.21
N SER A 409 -3.57 -7.94 13.43
CA SER A 409 -4.47 -8.65 14.32
C SER A 409 -4.12 -8.41 15.79
N PRO A 410 -5.06 -7.95 16.65
CA PRO A 410 -4.80 -7.76 18.06
C PRO A 410 -4.64 -9.13 18.77
N VAL A 411 -3.54 -9.31 19.49
CA VAL A 411 -3.24 -10.54 20.25
C VAL A 411 -3.27 -10.35 21.75
N MET A 412 -3.20 -9.10 22.22
CA MET A 412 -3.32 -8.77 23.64
C MET A 412 -3.94 -7.38 23.77
N ARG A 413 -4.87 -7.22 24.69
CA ARG A 413 -5.46 -5.92 25.02
C ARG A 413 -5.64 -5.80 26.53
N THR A 414 -5.20 -4.67 27.09
CA THR A 414 -5.35 -4.39 28.51
C THR A 414 -5.53 -2.89 28.77
N ARG A 415 -6.11 -2.54 29.91
CA ARG A 415 -6.18 -1.16 30.41
C ARG A 415 -5.32 -1.06 31.66
N LEU A 416 -4.41 -0.11 31.67
CA LEU A 416 -3.46 0.13 32.75
C LEU A 416 -3.91 1.38 33.52
N GLY A 417 -3.82 1.34 34.85
CA GLY A 417 -4.04 2.49 35.71
C GLY A 417 -2.84 3.45 35.72
N THR A 418 -2.87 4.37 36.67
CA THR A 418 -1.71 5.25 36.96
C THR A 418 -0.56 4.44 37.58
N GLY A 419 0.67 4.82 37.29
CA GLY A 419 1.89 4.18 37.81
C GLY A 419 2.66 3.41 36.74
N THR A 420 3.60 2.58 37.17
CA THR A 420 4.44 1.74 36.30
C THR A 420 3.90 0.32 36.29
N HIS A 421 3.61 -0.19 35.10
CA HIS A 421 3.07 -1.54 34.86
C HIS A 421 3.98 -2.30 33.92
N THR A 422 4.39 -3.51 34.30
CA THR A 422 5.15 -4.41 33.41
C THR A 422 4.27 -5.58 32.98
N ILE A 423 4.11 -5.73 31.69
CA ILE A 423 3.32 -6.76 31.03
C ILE A 423 4.27 -7.79 30.41
N HIS A 424 4.20 -9.03 30.91
CA HIS A 424 5.04 -10.09 30.40
C HIS A 424 4.61 -10.54 28.99
N THR A 425 5.58 -10.65 28.09
CA THR A 425 5.36 -11.11 26.71
C THR A 425 5.44 -12.63 26.56
N ALA A 426 5.70 -13.37 27.63
CA ALA A 426 5.81 -14.84 27.64
C ALA A 426 4.62 -15.59 27.00
N PRO A 427 3.35 -15.11 27.06
CA PRO A 427 2.25 -15.77 26.40
C PRO A 427 2.20 -15.62 24.88
N LEU A 428 3.00 -14.69 24.30
CA LEU A 428 3.05 -14.48 22.86
C LEU A 428 3.96 -15.54 22.21
N ALA A 429 3.61 -16.01 21.01
CA ALA A 429 4.50 -16.84 20.20
C ALA A 429 5.76 -16.04 19.77
N PRO A 430 6.90 -16.69 19.44
CA PRO A 430 8.02 -16.00 18.81
C PRO A 430 7.60 -15.28 17.54
N GLY A 431 7.98 -14.02 17.40
CA GLY A 431 7.58 -13.21 16.25
C GLY A 431 7.77 -11.71 16.45
N ILE A 432 7.37 -10.95 15.42
CA ILE A 432 7.41 -9.48 15.44
C ILE A 432 6.02 -8.96 15.79
N TYR A 433 5.98 -7.99 16.72
CA TYR A 433 4.75 -7.39 17.23
C TYR A 433 4.87 -5.88 17.30
N ILE A 434 3.71 -5.21 17.32
CA ILE A 434 3.58 -3.79 17.59
C ILE A 434 2.73 -3.62 18.86
N VAL A 435 3.29 -2.95 19.87
CA VAL A 435 2.52 -2.50 21.02
C VAL A 435 2.07 -1.06 20.79
N ARG A 436 0.77 -0.81 20.96
CA ARG A 436 0.16 0.52 20.88
C ARG A 436 -0.42 0.87 22.24
N VAL A 437 -0.03 2.04 22.77
CA VAL A 437 -0.52 2.58 24.04
C VAL A 437 -1.18 3.94 23.78
N THR A 438 -2.33 4.18 24.41
CA THR A 438 -3.06 5.45 24.26
C THR A 438 -3.78 5.85 25.54
N ASP A 439 -3.79 7.14 25.84
CA ASP A 439 -4.60 7.77 26.90
C ASP A 439 -5.92 8.38 26.35
N GLY A 440 -6.19 8.17 25.04
CA GLY A 440 -7.35 8.75 24.34
C GLY A 440 -7.05 10.09 23.65
N LYS A 441 -5.91 10.73 23.95
CA LYS A 441 -5.43 11.96 23.30
C LYS A 441 -4.12 11.74 22.56
N THR A 442 -3.25 10.96 23.16
CA THR A 442 -1.91 10.63 22.65
C THR A 442 -1.83 9.14 22.35
N VAL A 443 -1.13 8.76 21.29
CA VAL A 443 -0.85 7.37 20.93
C VAL A 443 0.66 7.19 20.79
N ARG A 444 1.18 6.10 21.34
CA ARG A 444 2.55 5.66 21.13
C ARG A 444 2.56 4.21 20.68
N SER A 445 3.30 3.93 19.62
CA SER A 445 3.46 2.58 19.08
C SER A 445 4.94 2.20 19.07
N VAL A 446 5.24 0.99 19.53
CA VAL A 446 6.62 0.47 19.59
C VAL A 446 6.63 -0.94 18.99
N LYS A 447 7.53 -1.17 18.01
CA LYS A 447 7.77 -2.50 17.43
C LYS A 447 8.72 -3.28 18.30
N PHE A 448 8.45 -4.56 18.52
CA PHE A 448 9.35 -5.44 19.26
C PHE A 448 9.36 -6.87 18.70
N VAL A 449 10.42 -7.58 19.04
CA VAL A 449 10.61 -9.01 18.71
C VAL A 449 10.50 -9.83 19.99
N ARG A 450 9.72 -10.89 19.93
CA ARG A 450 9.63 -11.87 20.97
C ARG A 450 10.29 -13.19 20.54
#